data_5869fa974348506acb4d650208d6eb07
#
_entry.id   5869fa974348506acb4d650208d6eb07
#
_cell.length_a   1.000
_cell.length_b   1.000
_cell.length_c   1.000
_cell.angle_alpha   90.00
_cell.angle_beta   90.00
_cell.angle_gamma   90.00
#
_symmetry.space_group_name_H-M   'P 1'
#
loop_
_entity.id
_entity.type
_entity.pdbx_description
1 polymer ?
#
loop_
_entity_poly.entity_id
_entity_poly.type
_entity_poly.pdbx_seq_one_letter_code
_entity_poly.pdbx_strand_id
1 'polypeptide(L)'
;SASNVVATTCQYEALKYVSFPVQTLGKCAKMIPVMIWGFAINQRRYDAADMLVAAFITAGCTIFALYGDVTNKHVSSGGDTSWYGGVLMLGYLGFDGFTSTFQDKLFKGYHMETYNQMVWVNLCSAAISLFWLLSDSSLTEAFNFIGRHPGVMGDVIILSTAAMLGQLCILYTIREFGALL
;
A
#
# COMPACT_ATOMS: atom_id res chain seq x y z
N SER A 1 2.10 -10.01 7.16
CA SER A 1 2.28 -10.44 5.76
C SER A 1 0.95 -10.58 5.03
N ALA A 2 -0.06 -11.30 5.55
CA ALA A 2 -1.35 -11.46 4.87
C ALA A 2 -2.03 -10.11 4.55
N SER A 3 -2.10 -9.19 5.52
CA SER A 3 -2.65 -7.86 5.29
C SER A 3 -1.89 -7.06 4.23
N ASN A 4 -0.57 -7.25 4.13
CA ASN A 4 0.24 -6.62 3.10
C ASN A 4 -0.10 -7.16 1.71
N VAL A 5 -0.30 -8.47 1.56
CA VAL A 5 -0.71 -9.07 0.28
C VAL A 5 -2.09 -8.57 -0.12
N VAL A 6 -3.06 -8.55 0.81
CA VAL A 6 -4.41 -8.00 0.54
C VAL A 6 -4.34 -6.52 0.16
N ALA A 7 -3.57 -5.71 0.88
CA ALA A 7 -3.38 -4.29 0.56
C ALA A 7 -2.81 -4.13 -0.86
N THR A 8 -1.77 -4.89 -1.20
CA THR A 8 -1.14 -4.84 -2.53
C THR A 8 -2.12 -5.25 -3.63
N THR A 9 -2.90 -6.30 -3.43
CA THR A 9 -3.93 -6.73 -4.38
C THR A 9 -5.00 -5.65 -4.57
N CYS A 10 -5.52 -5.08 -3.49
CA CYS A 10 -6.46 -3.96 -3.57
C CYS A 10 -5.86 -2.74 -4.29
N GLN A 11 -4.57 -2.47 -4.07
CA GLN A 11 -3.86 -1.38 -4.73
C GLN A 11 -3.79 -1.58 -6.25
N TYR A 12 -3.41 -2.76 -6.71
CA TYR A 12 -3.31 -3.05 -8.15
C TYR A 12 -4.69 -3.10 -8.82
N GLU A 13 -5.68 -3.67 -8.16
CA GLU A 13 -7.05 -3.63 -8.67
C GLU A 13 -7.60 -2.20 -8.75
N ALA A 14 -7.34 -1.37 -7.73
CA ALA A 14 -7.76 0.03 -7.73
C ALA A 14 -7.17 0.83 -8.91
N LEU A 15 -5.94 0.51 -9.37
CA LEU A 15 -5.31 1.15 -10.53
C LEU A 15 -6.09 0.96 -11.84
N LYS A 16 -6.93 -0.06 -11.93
CA LYS A 16 -7.79 -0.28 -13.11
C LYS A 16 -8.93 0.75 -13.20
N TYR A 17 -9.32 1.30 -12.06
CA TYR A 17 -10.49 2.17 -11.92
C TYR A 17 -10.15 3.60 -11.52
N VAL A 18 -8.95 3.82 -10.95
CA VAL A 18 -8.50 5.11 -10.44
C VAL A 18 -7.20 5.50 -11.14
N SER A 19 -7.06 6.76 -11.49
CA SER A 19 -5.82 7.24 -12.12
C SER A 19 -4.64 7.22 -11.16
N PHE A 20 -3.44 6.99 -11.68
CA PHE A 20 -2.21 6.93 -10.88
C PHE A 20 -1.97 8.18 -9.99
N PRO A 21 -2.19 9.43 -10.46
CA PRO A 21 -2.08 10.62 -9.62
C PRO A 21 -3.05 10.62 -8.44
N VAL A 22 -4.32 10.23 -8.67
CA VAL A 22 -5.33 10.14 -7.60
C VAL A 22 -4.96 9.06 -6.59
N GLN A 23 -4.44 7.93 -7.04
CA GLN A 23 -3.95 6.89 -6.14
C GLN A 23 -2.75 7.37 -5.30
N THR A 24 -1.81 8.08 -5.91
CA THR A 24 -0.64 8.62 -5.20
C THR A 24 -1.04 9.64 -4.15
N LEU A 25 -1.99 10.52 -4.47
CA LEU A 25 -2.56 11.46 -3.50
C LEU A 25 -3.37 10.76 -2.40
N GLY A 26 -4.13 9.74 -2.76
CA GLY A 26 -4.86 8.93 -1.79
C GLY A 26 -3.93 8.30 -0.74
N LYS A 27 -2.69 7.97 -1.11
CA LYS A 27 -1.69 7.47 -0.15
C LYS A 27 -1.35 8.50 0.94
N CYS A 28 -1.45 9.78 0.67
CA CYS A 28 -1.26 10.83 1.68
C CYS A 28 -2.38 10.82 2.73
N ALA A 29 -3.59 10.39 2.36
CA ALA A 29 -4.73 10.28 3.27
C ALA A 29 -4.62 9.07 4.24
N LYS A 30 -3.59 8.23 4.11
CA LYS A 30 -3.39 7.07 5.00
C LYS A 30 -3.15 7.46 6.46
N MET A 31 -2.87 8.71 6.78
CA MET A 31 -2.71 9.17 8.15
C MET A 31 -3.94 8.88 9.02
N ILE A 32 -5.16 9.04 8.48
CA ILE A 32 -6.40 8.74 9.23
C ILE A 32 -6.50 7.25 9.60
N PRO A 33 -6.41 6.28 8.68
CA PRO A 33 -6.38 4.86 9.02
C PRO A 33 -5.26 4.50 10.01
N VAL A 34 -4.06 5.06 9.85
CA VAL A 34 -2.94 4.82 10.77
C VAL A 34 -3.26 5.32 12.18
N MET A 35 -3.90 6.49 12.33
CA MET A 35 -4.32 7.01 13.63
C MET A 35 -5.39 6.13 14.28
N ILE A 36 -6.38 5.68 13.51
CA ILE A 36 -7.43 4.77 13.99
C ILE A 36 -6.81 3.46 14.50
N TRP A 37 -5.93 2.84 13.73
CA TRP A 37 -5.25 1.61 14.12
C TRP A 37 -4.25 1.84 15.25
N GLY A 38 -3.57 2.99 15.28
CA GLY A 38 -2.66 3.38 16.36
C GLY A 38 -3.39 3.51 17.70
N PHE A 39 -4.60 4.06 17.69
CA PHE A 39 -5.45 4.08 18.86
C PHE A 39 -5.91 2.66 19.26
N ALA A 40 -6.38 1.86 18.29
CA ALA A 40 -6.92 0.52 18.56
C ALA A 40 -5.84 -0.48 19.01
N ILE A 41 -4.64 -0.46 18.38
CA ILE A 41 -3.60 -1.47 18.60
C ILE A 41 -2.60 -1.03 19.68
N ASN A 42 -2.15 0.24 19.62
CA ASN A 42 -1.08 0.76 20.47
C ASN A 42 -1.63 1.62 21.64
N GLN A 43 -2.94 1.86 21.71
CA GLN A 43 -3.60 2.76 22.67
C GLN A 43 -2.93 4.15 22.72
N ARG A 44 -2.37 4.58 21.58
CA ARG A 44 -1.66 5.84 21.46
C ARG A 44 -2.68 6.97 21.48
N ARG A 45 -2.49 7.93 22.38
CA ARG A 45 -3.28 9.17 22.37
C ARG A 45 -2.60 10.15 21.42
N TYR A 46 -3.36 10.63 20.44
CA TYR A 46 -2.91 11.66 19.51
C TYR A 46 -3.32 13.02 20.03
N ASP A 47 -2.45 14.00 19.84
CA ASP A 47 -2.77 15.37 20.21
C ASP A 47 -3.75 15.99 19.19
N ALA A 48 -4.46 17.04 19.62
CA ALA A 48 -5.38 17.78 18.76
C ALA A 48 -4.66 18.35 17.51
N ALA A 49 -3.39 18.70 17.64
CA ALA A 49 -2.57 19.15 16.53
C ALA A 49 -2.39 18.06 15.45
N ASP A 50 -2.11 16.81 15.85
CA ASP A 50 -1.95 15.68 14.92
C ASP A 50 -3.24 15.41 14.16
N MET A 51 -4.39 15.45 14.85
CA MET A 51 -5.70 15.30 14.22
C MET A 51 -6.00 16.41 13.22
N LEU A 52 -5.62 17.64 13.55
CA LEU A 52 -5.84 18.79 12.71
C LEU A 52 -4.98 18.72 11.43
N VAL A 53 -3.71 18.34 11.55
CA VAL A 53 -2.81 18.11 10.41
C VAL A 53 -3.35 17.01 9.52
N ALA A 54 -3.77 15.87 10.07
CA ALA A 54 -4.35 14.77 9.30
C ALA A 54 -5.64 15.20 8.56
N ALA A 55 -6.49 16.00 9.20
CA ALA A 55 -7.70 16.55 8.58
C ALA A 55 -7.38 17.51 7.43
N PHE A 56 -6.41 18.40 7.58
CA PHE A 56 -5.99 19.31 6.51
C PHE A 56 -5.40 18.58 5.31
N ILE A 57 -4.53 17.59 5.55
CA ILE A 57 -3.94 16.78 4.47
C ILE A 57 -5.05 16.05 3.72
N THR A 58 -5.96 15.41 4.43
CA THR A 58 -7.06 14.66 3.81
C THR A 58 -8.01 15.58 3.05
N ALA A 59 -8.36 16.75 3.60
CA ALA A 59 -9.17 17.74 2.92
C ALA A 59 -8.50 18.24 1.63
N GLY A 60 -7.20 18.55 1.67
CA GLY A 60 -6.43 18.94 0.49
C GLY A 60 -6.42 17.86 -0.59
N CYS A 61 -6.19 16.61 -0.22
CA CYS A 61 -6.24 15.47 -1.14
C CYS A 61 -7.63 15.28 -1.74
N THR A 62 -8.68 15.46 -0.94
CA THR A 62 -10.07 15.31 -1.41
C THR A 62 -10.44 16.43 -2.38
N ILE A 63 -10.09 17.67 -2.07
CA ILE A 63 -10.33 18.83 -2.96
C ILE A 63 -9.58 18.61 -4.28
N PHE A 64 -8.33 18.19 -4.24
CA PHE A 64 -7.58 17.91 -5.45
C PHE A 64 -8.19 16.77 -6.27
N ALA A 65 -8.66 15.70 -5.62
CA ALA A 65 -9.29 14.57 -6.31
C ALA A 65 -10.63 14.97 -6.97
N LEU A 66 -11.37 15.90 -6.36
CA LEU A 66 -12.67 16.37 -6.88
C LEU A 66 -12.53 17.42 -7.98
N TYR A 67 -11.56 18.33 -7.86
CA TYR A 67 -11.42 19.48 -8.76
C TYR A 67 -10.19 19.40 -9.66
N GLY A 68 -9.25 18.48 -9.38
CA GLY A 68 -8.09 18.23 -10.25
C GLY A 68 -8.56 17.59 -11.56
N ASP A 69 -8.13 18.17 -12.69
CA ASP A 69 -8.41 17.66 -14.05
C ASP A 69 -7.56 16.39 -14.31
N VAL A 70 -7.76 15.37 -13.44
CA VAL A 70 -6.98 14.12 -13.44
C VAL A 70 -7.74 13.01 -14.17
N THR A 71 -8.66 13.39 -15.03
CA THR A 71 -9.45 12.46 -15.82
C THR A 71 -8.55 11.85 -16.90
N ASN A 72 -8.06 10.65 -16.65
CA ASN A 72 -7.48 9.83 -17.70
C ASN A 72 -8.55 9.59 -18.78
N LYS A 73 -8.28 10.07 -20.00
CA LYS A 73 -9.10 9.82 -21.20
C LYS A 73 -9.30 8.33 -21.54
N HIS A 74 -8.75 7.43 -20.73
CA HIS A 74 -8.87 5.98 -20.89
C HIS A 74 -9.80 5.28 -19.90
N VAL A 75 -10.36 5.98 -18.92
CA VAL A 75 -11.41 5.41 -18.08
C VAL A 75 -12.74 5.64 -18.78
N SER A 76 -13.14 4.66 -19.61
CA SER A 76 -14.42 4.66 -20.29
C SER A 76 -15.56 4.73 -19.28
N SER A 77 -16.32 5.82 -19.41
CA SER A 77 -17.76 6.00 -19.14
C SER A 77 -18.44 4.93 -18.25
N GLY A 78 -18.56 5.21 -16.98
CA GLY A 78 -19.48 4.50 -16.11
C GLY A 78 -19.33 4.99 -14.66
N GLY A 79 -20.31 5.74 -14.16
CA GLY A 79 -20.31 6.25 -12.79
C GLY A 79 -20.17 5.16 -11.70
N ASP A 80 -20.54 3.93 -12.00
CA ASP A 80 -20.41 2.78 -11.09
C ASP A 80 -18.96 2.32 -10.90
N THR A 81 -18.13 2.49 -11.92
CA THR A 81 -16.72 2.08 -11.90
C THR A 81 -15.88 2.93 -10.94
N SER A 82 -16.19 4.21 -10.84
CA SER A 82 -15.49 5.16 -9.95
C SER A 82 -15.74 4.87 -8.46
N TRP A 83 -16.96 4.47 -8.09
CA TRP A 83 -17.31 4.11 -6.71
C TRP A 83 -16.57 2.85 -6.25
N TYR A 84 -16.52 1.83 -7.09
CA TYR A 84 -15.81 0.59 -6.80
C TYR A 84 -14.31 0.83 -6.61
N GLY A 85 -13.70 1.65 -7.45
CA GLY A 85 -12.31 2.08 -7.30
C GLY A 85 -12.05 2.81 -5.98
N GLY A 86 -12.99 3.67 -5.56
CA GLY A 86 -12.94 4.35 -4.26
C GLY A 86 -13.00 3.40 -3.06
N VAL A 87 -13.88 2.40 -3.10
CA VAL A 87 -13.97 1.37 -2.05
C VAL A 87 -12.70 0.53 -1.98
N LEU A 88 -12.14 0.12 -3.11
CA LEU A 88 -10.86 -0.60 -3.16
C LEU A 88 -9.72 0.25 -2.59
N MET A 89 -9.71 1.54 -2.88
CA MET A 89 -8.70 2.47 -2.37
C MET A 89 -8.80 2.62 -0.84
N LEU A 90 -10.01 2.73 -0.29
CA LEU A 90 -10.24 2.73 1.16
C LEU A 90 -9.80 1.41 1.81
N GLY A 91 -10.10 0.28 1.18
CA GLY A 91 -9.61 -1.03 1.63
C GLY A 91 -8.08 -1.07 1.66
N TYR A 92 -7.43 -0.67 0.59
CA TYR A 92 -5.97 -0.56 0.53
C TYR A 92 -5.41 0.30 1.67
N LEU A 93 -5.93 1.53 1.85
CA LEU A 93 -5.47 2.43 2.91
C LEU A 93 -5.65 1.83 4.31
N GLY A 94 -6.79 1.16 4.54
CA GLY A 94 -7.09 0.51 5.81
C GLY A 94 -6.09 -0.60 6.14
N PHE A 95 -5.83 -1.50 5.21
CA PHE A 95 -4.89 -2.60 5.40
C PHE A 95 -3.43 -2.12 5.44
N ASP A 96 -3.07 -1.12 4.66
CA ASP A 96 -1.72 -0.53 4.69
C ASP A 96 -1.47 0.20 6.01
N GLY A 97 -2.45 0.97 6.51
CA GLY A 97 -2.41 1.59 7.84
C GLY A 97 -2.29 0.56 8.98
N PHE A 98 -3.06 -0.53 8.90
CA PHE A 98 -2.94 -1.64 9.84
C PHE A 98 -1.53 -2.24 9.84
N THR A 99 -0.99 -2.52 8.65
CA THR A 99 0.34 -3.12 8.50
C THR A 99 1.42 -2.21 9.09
N SER A 100 1.40 -0.91 8.78
CA SER A 100 2.36 0.07 9.30
C SER A 100 2.29 0.19 10.82
N THR A 101 1.09 0.24 11.39
CA THR A 101 0.89 0.33 12.85
C THR A 101 1.33 -0.96 13.55
N PHE A 102 1.06 -2.11 12.95
CA PHE A 102 1.50 -3.39 13.50
C PHE A 102 3.02 -3.56 13.46
N GLN A 103 3.67 -3.07 12.40
CA GLN A 103 5.13 -3.01 12.31
C GLN A 103 5.73 -2.13 13.41
N ASP A 104 5.17 -0.94 13.65
CA ASP A 104 5.59 -0.05 14.76
C ASP A 104 5.48 -0.75 16.12
N LYS A 105 4.40 -1.50 16.35
CA LYS A 105 4.21 -2.30 17.57
C LYS A 105 5.27 -3.38 17.72
N LEU A 106 5.61 -4.08 16.64
CA LEU A 106 6.65 -5.12 16.66
C LEU A 106 8.03 -4.54 16.96
N PHE A 107 8.38 -3.38 16.38
CA PHE A 107 9.63 -2.71 16.69
C PHE A 107 9.75 -2.32 18.15
N LYS A 108 8.69 -1.74 18.71
CA LYS A 108 8.67 -1.28 20.11
C LYS A 108 8.55 -2.41 21.14
N GLY A 109 7.77 -3.46 20.80
CA GLY A 109 7.48 -4.54 21.73
C GLY A 109 8.57 -5.61 21.81
N TYR A 110 9.23 -5.91 20.69
CA TYR A 110 10.18 -7.02 20.60
C TYR A 110 11.61 -6.61 20.28
N HIS A 111 11.90 -5.30 20.17
CA HIS A 111 13.21 -4.77 19.76
C HIS A 111 13.77 -5.44 18.50
N MET A 112 12.88 -5.75 17.55
CA MET A 112 13.27 -6.44 16.32
C MET A 112 14.16 -5.56 15.46
N GLU A 113 15.21 -6.15 14.90
CA GLU A 113 16.02 -5.46 13.89
C GLU A 113 15.24 -5.30 12.59
N THR A 114 15.42 -4.15 11.92
CA THR A 114 14.73 -3.80 10.68
C THR A 114 14.91 -4.87 9.60
N TYR A 115 16.12 -5.40 9.45
CA TYR A 115 16.43 -6.43 8.45
C TYR A 115 15.69 -7.75 8.73
N ASN A 116 15.64 -8.16 9.98
CA ASN A 116 14.96 -9.40 10.36
C ASN A 116 13.45 -9.29 10.08
N GLN A 117 12.84 -8.17 10.43
CA GLN A 117 11.43 -7.93 10.12
C GLN A 117 11.15 -7.92 8.61
N MET A 118 12.03 -7.27 7.83
CA MET A 118 11.91 -7.22 6.38
C MET A 118 11.97 -8.62 5.76
N VAL A 119 12.94 -9.45 6.16
CA VAL A 119 13.09 -10.82 5.65
C VAL A 119 11.85 -11.65 5.93
N TRP A 120 11.37 -11.68 7.17
CA TRP A 120 10.20 -12.48 7.53
C TRP A 120 8.91 -12.00 6.86
N VAL A 121 8.68 -10.69 6.78
CA VAL A 121 7.50 -10.14 6.09
C VAL A 121 7.52 -10.50 4.62
N ASN A 122 8.66 -10.33 3.95
CA ASN A 122 8.78 -10.63 2.52
C ASN A 122 8.70 -12.14 2.25
N LEU A 123 9.33 -12.98 3.06
CA LEU A 123 9.27 -14.44 2.93
C LEU A 123 7.83 -14.96 3.06
N CYS A 124 7.13 -14.53 4.09
CA CYS A 124 5.72 -14.92 4.28
C CYS A 124 4.81 -14.36 3.17
N SER A 125 5.04 -13.12 2.71
CA SER A 125 4.27 -12.55 1.60
C SER A 125 4.51 -13.29 0.30
N ALA A 126 5.77 -13.66 0.01
CA ALA A 126 6.13 -14.46 -1.15
C ALA A 126 5.47 -15.86 -1.10
N ALA A 127 5.49 -16.52 0.05
CA ALA A 127 4.83 -17.82 0.22
C ALA A 127 3.31 -17.74 -0.02
N ILE A 128 2.65 -16.72 0.52
CA ILE A 128 1.20 -16.51 0.31
C ILE A 128 0.91 -16.22 -1.16
N SER A 129 1.69 -15.34 -1.79
CA SER A 129 1.51 -15.00 -3.20
C SER A 129 1.76 -16.19 -4.12
N LEU A 130 2.77 -17.02 -3.81
CA LEU A 130 3.05 -18.25 -4.55
C LEU A 130 1.91 -19.25 -4.41
N PHE A 131 1.39 -19.43 -3.19
CA PHE A 131 0.25 -20.31 -2.95
C PHE A 131 -0.98 -19.86 -3.75
N TRP A 132 -1.26 -18.55 -3.77
CA TRP A 132 -2.36 -18.00 -4.55
C TRP A 132 -2.17 -18.24 -6.05
N LEU A 133 -0.98 -17.97 -6.58
CA LEU A 133 -0.63 -18.14 -7.99
C LEU A 133 -0.74 -19.61 -8.46
N LEU A 134 -0.36 -20.55 -7.58
CA LEU A 134 -0.51 -21.98 -7.83
C LEU A 134 -1.97 -22.41 -7.85
N SER A 135 -2.81 -21.83 -6.97
CA SER A 135 -4.24 -22.14 -6.91
C SER A 135 -5.02 -21.62 -8.12
N ASP A 136 -4.61 -20.50 -8.68
CA ASP A 136 -5.29 -19.82 -9.80
C ASP A 136 -4.82 -20.31 -11.18
N SER A 137 -3.88 -21.24 -11.24
CA SER A 137 -3.30 -21.79 -12.49
C SER A 137 -2.68 -20.73 -13.43
N SER A 138 -2.57 -19.47 -13.00
CA SER A 138 -2.03 -18.33 -13.77
C SER A 138 -0.50 -18.42 -13.95
N LEU A 139 0.14 -19.35 -13.28
CA LEU A 139 1.59 -19.54 -13.32
C LEU A 139 2.07 -19.89 -14.73
N THR A 140 1.34 -20.72 -15.44
CA THR A 140 1.65 -21.13 -16.83
C THR A 140 1.55 -19.95 -17.80
N GLU A 141 0.55 -19.08 -17.61
CA GLU A 141 0.38 -17.87 -18.42
C GLU A 141 1.52 -16.87 -18.18
N ALA A 142 1.92 -16.69 -16.91
CA ALA A 142 3.03 -15.84 -16.55
C ALA A 142 4.36 -16.29 -17.16
N PHE A 143 4.66 -17.60 -17.13
CA PHE A 143 5.86 -18.13 -17.76
C PHE A 143 5.82 -18.00 -19.29
N ASN A 144 4.68 -18.24 -19.91
CA ASN A 144 4.51 -18.06 -21.35
C ASN A 144 4.68 -16.59 -21.77
N PHE A 145 4.20 -15.65 -20.93
CA PHE A 145 4.37 -14.22 -21.17
C PHE A 145 5.83 -13.80 -21.10
N ILE A 146 6.55 -14.22 -20.06
CA ILE A 146 7.99 -13.96 -19.91
C ILE A 146 8.79 -14.54 -21.08
N GLY A 147 8.44 -15.75 -21.52
CA GLY A 147 9.09 -16.40 -22.68
C GLY A 147 8.90 -15.64 -24.00
N ARG A 148 7.76 -14.96 -24.16
CA ARG A 148 7.48 -14.12 -25.35
C ARG A 148 8.14 -12.75 -25.31
N HIS A 149 8.42 -12.23 -24.10
CA HIS A 149 8.94 -10.88 -23.88
C HIS A 149 10.18 -10.90 -22.96
N PRO A 150 11.36 -11.27 -23.47
CA PRO A 150 12.57 -11.43 -22.65
C PRO A 150 13.04 -10.12 -21.97
N GLY A 151 12.69 -8.95 -22.51
CA GLY A 151 12.99 -7.64 -21.91
C GLY A 151 12.30 -7.41 -20.55
N VAL A 152 11.12 -8.00 -20.34
CA VAL A 152 10.34 -7.87 -19.11
C VAL A 152 11.11 -8.34 -17.88
N MET A 153 11.97 -9.35 -18.00
CA MET A 153 12.77 -9.84 -16.89
C MET A 153 13.73 -8.77 -16.37
N GLY A 154 14.34 -7.99 -17.27
CA GLY A 154 15.20 -6.85 -16.88
C GLY A 154 14.43 -5.77 -16.12
N ASP A 155 13.25 -5.41 -16.63
CA ASP A 155 12.39 -4.41 -16.01
C ASP A 155 11.92 -4.86 -14.61
N VAL A 156 11.56 -6.13 -14.44
CA VAL A 156 11.18 -6.72 -13.15
C VAL A 156 12.33 -6.67 -12.14
N ILE A 157 13.57 -6.95 -12.57
CA ILE A 157 14.74 -6.88 -11.69
C ILE A 157 14.98 -5.45 -11.22
N ILE A 158 14.93 -4.47 -12.12
CA ILE A 158 15.11 -3.05 -11.80
C ILE A 158 14.00 -2.60 -10.83
N LEU A 159 12.75 -2.91 -11.12
CA LEU A 159 11.61 -2.57 -10.29
C LEU A 159 11.71 -3.19 -8.89
N SER A 160 12.07 -4.47 -8.81
CA SER A 160 12.23 -5.19 -7.54
C SER A 160 13.36 -4.60 -6.69
N THR A 161 14.48 -4.23 -7.31
CA THR A 161 15.60 -3.59 -6.61
C THR A 161 15.20 -2.22 -6.06
N ALA A 162 14.54 -1.40 -6.86
CA ALA A 162 14.04 -0.10 -6.43
C ALA A 162 12.99 -0.23 -5.30
N ALA A 163 12.08 -1.20 -5.40
CA ALA A 163 11.09 -1.48 -4.38
C ALA A 163 11.75 -1.94 -3.06
N MET A 164 12.79 -2.77 -3.11
CA MET A 164 13.54 -3.21 -1.93
C MET A 164 14.19 -2.02 -1.21
N LEU A 165 14.84 -1.12 -1.94
CA LEU A 165 15.44 0.08 -1.36
C LEU A 165 14.39 0.99 -0.74
N GLY A 166 13.27 1.21 -1.42
CA GLY A 166 12.13 1.97 -0.90
C GLY A 166 11.58 1.36 0.40
N GLN A 167 11.42 0.04 0.44
CA GLN A 167 10.93 -0.66 1.64
C GLN A 167 11.89 -0.54 2.82
N LEU A 168 13.20 -0.58 2.59
CA LEU A 168 14.19 -0.33 3.64
C LEU A 168 14.06 1.08 4.22
N CYS A 169 13.91 2.09 3.38
CA CYS A 169 13.72 3.47 3.84
C CYS A 169 12.43 3.61 4.66
N ILE A 170 11.32 3.00 4.20
CA ILE A 170 10.04 3.02 4.93
C ILE A 170 10.17 2.36 6.30
N LEU A 171 10.76 1.17 6.37
CA LEU A 171 10.94 0.45 7.64
C LEU A 171 11.87 1.20 8.60
N TYR A 172 12.93 1.81 8.08
CA TYR A 172 13.81 2.65 8.88
C TYR A 172 13.07 3.86 9.44
N THR A 173 12.27 4.53 8.62
CA THR A 173 11.45 5.67 9.04
C THR A 173 10.43 5.26 10.11
N ILE A 174 9.75 4.13 9.94
CA ILE A 174 8.78 3.62 10.95
C ILE A 174 9.50 3.31 12.27
N ARG A 175 10.70 2.77 12.22
CA ARG A 175 11.49 2.45 13.41
C ARG A 175 11.88 3.69 14.20
N GLU A 176 12.38 4.72 13.52
CA GLU A 176 12.90 5.93 14.17
C GLU A 176 11.78 6.92 14.57
N PHE A 177 10.81 7.12 13.71
CA PHE A 177 9.77 8.14 13.89
C PHE A 177 8.38 7.58 14.22
N GLY A 178 8.17 6.29 14.03
CA GLY A 178 6.86 5.64 14.19
C GLY A 178 6.03 5.64 12.91
N ALA A 179 4.86 4.99 12.99
CA ALA A 179 4.01 4.75 11.82
C ALA A 179 3.24 6.00 11.34
N LEU A 180 3.28 7.11 12.07
CA LEU A 180 2.51 8.31 11.73
C LEU A 180 3.24 9.23 10.75
N LEU A 181 4.52 9.09 10.60
CA LEU A 181 5.36 9.89 9.71
C LEU A 181 5.54 9.19 8.37
#